data_b91451be160a8c65be5134a42247ee4c
#
_entry.id   b91451be160a8c65be5134a42247ee4c
#
_cell.length_a   1.000
_cell.length_b   1.000
_cell.length_c   1.000
_cell.angle_alpha   90.00
_cell.angle_beta   90.00
_cell.angle_gamma   90.00
#
_symmetry.space_group_name_H-M   'P 1'
#
loop_
_entity.id
_entity.type
_entity.pdbx_description
1 polymer ?
#
loop_
_entity_poly.entity_id
_entity_poly.type
_entity_poly.pdbx_seq_one_letter_code
_entity_poly.pdbx_strand_id
1 'polypeptide(L)'
;SMLSVRGLMVHSARWTAEMMRINNVEERMTLCGYGVPDEHAAIYSNEKCATYIFENQLEPYTQGDSGNIYGKMHYYNLPWPKEQLEDMGDEYVRIRITLSYYVKPSPGYAGRTHKYRYPSATLHFDLKTATETEEEFLCRRNKQEGEKTTQNDATRWNVKQQKRERGTVQSDWIECTAADLAEMDKIVVFPGPGWWKERKLDNVDNSVPYSLIVSIETKKTDIYNAVETAISNRIGVPIAQEV
;
A
#
# COMPACT_ATOMS: atom_id res chain seq x y z
N SER A 1 -14.74 -7.89 1.78
CA SER A 1 -15.48 -6.61 1.67
C SER A 1 -15.52 -6.08 0.25
N MET A 2 -16.35 -5.08 -0.03
CA MET A 2 -16.35 -4.36 -1.33
C MET A 2 -15.04 -3.62 -1.59
N LEU A 3 -14.33 -3.23 -0.54
CA LEU A 3 -13.00 -2.62 -0.66
C LEU A 3 -11.99 -3.61 -1.22
N SER A 4 -12.02 -4.86 -0.75
CA SER A 4 -11.16 -5.93 -1.26
C SER A 4 -11.49 -6.28 -2.70
N VAL A 5 -12.77 -6.38 -3.07
CA VAL A 5 -13.16 -6.64 -4.47
C VAL A 5 -12.63 -5.53 -5.39
N ARG A 6 -12.86 -4.26 -5.03
CA ARG A 6 -12.34 -3.12 -5.79
C ARG A 6 -10.82 -3.10 -5.86
N GLY A 7 -10.17 -3.42 -4.74
CA GLY A 7 -8.72 -3.54 -4.66
C GLY A 7 -8.17 -4.62 -5.55
N LEU A 8 -8.78 -5.83 -5.53
CA LEU A 8 -8.37 -6.98 -6.34
C LEU A 8 -8.50 -6.72 -7.85
N MET A 9 -9.55 -6.02 -8.28
CA MET A 9 -9.69 -5.62 -9.68
C MET A 9 -8.49 -4.78 -10.16
N VAL A 10 -8.03 -3.84 -9.35
CA VAL A 10 -6.85 -3.01 -9.68
C VAL A 10 -5.56 -3.79 -9.48
N HIS A 11 -5.49 -4.63 -8.44
CA HIS A 11 -4.32 -5.43 -8.12
C HIS A 11 -3.99 -6.45 -9.21
N SER A 12 -5.01 -7.06 -9.81
CA SER A 12 -4.86 -8.01 -10.91
C SER A 12 -4.57 -7.35 -12.25
N ALA A 13 -4.83 -6.03 -12.38
CA ALA A 13 -4.70 -5.34 -13.66
C ALA A 13 -3.25 -5.32 -14.17
N ARG A 14 -3.12 -5.54 -15.48
CA ARG A 14 -1.82 -5.53 -16.19
C ARG A 14 -1.94 -4.71 -17.46
N TRP A 15 -0.85 -4.05 -17.82
CA TRP A 15 -0.75 -3.37 -19.12
C TRP A 15 -0.54 -4.38 -20.22
N THR A 16 -1.31 -4.25 -21.29
CA THR A 16 -1.15 -5.06 -22.52
C THR A 16 0.12 -4.66 -23.28
N ALA A 17 0.52 -5.48 -24.25
CA ALA A 17 1.67 -5.17 -25.10
C ALA A 17 1.51 -3.83 -25.84
N GLU A 18 0.28 -3.48 -26.24
CA GLU A 18 -0.04 -2.20 -26.89
C GLU A 18 0.13 -1.03 -25.93
N MET A 19 -0.35 -1.15 -24.70
CA MET A 19 -0.18 -0.13 -23.66
C MET A 19 1.30 0.06 -23.29
N MET A 20 2.08 -1.01 -23.32
CA MET A 20 3.53 -0.97 -23.04
C MET A 20 4.33 -0.22 -24.11
N ARG A 21 3.78 0.03 -25.32
CA ARG A 21 4.40 0.88 -26.34
C ARG A 21 4.49 2.35 -25.89
N ILE A 22 3.69 2.76 -24.92
CA ILE A 22 3.82 4.07 -24.26
C ILE A 22 4.98 3.95 -23.27
N ASN A 23 6.16 4.42 -23.65
CA ASN A 23 7.39 4.25 -22.85
C ASN A 23 7.35 4.99 -21.50
N ASN A 24 6.65 6.13 -21.44
CA ASN A 24 6.55 6.92 -20.23
C ASN A 24 5.45 6.34 -19.32
N VAL A 25 5.84 5.89 -18.12
CA VAL A 25 4.90 5.32 -17.12
C VAL A 25 3.84 6.33 -16.69
N GLU A 26 4.18 7.62 -16.59
CA GLU A 26 3.21 8.64 -16.17
C GLU A 26 2.15 8.89 -17.25
N GLU A 27 2.55 8.89 -18.51
CA GLU A 27 1.65 9.00 -19.64
C GLU A 27 0.76 7.76 -19.73
N ARG A 28 1.36 6.56 -19.61
CA ARG A 28 0.64 5.29 -19.58
C ARG A 28 -0.42 5.23 -18.49
N MET A 29 -0.07 5.64 -17.27
CA MET A 29 -1.01 5.75 -16.16
C MET A 29 -2.15 6.74 -16.44
N THR A 30 -1.86 7.83 -17.15
CA THR A 30 -2.87 8.85 -17.48
C THR A 30 -3.86 8.34 -18.54
N LEU A 31 -3.39 7.58 -19.54
CA LEU A 31 -4.18 7.11 -20.67
C LEU A 31 -4.87 5.75 -20.39
N CYS A 32 -4.19 4.86 -19.70
CA CYS A 32 -4.61 3.45 -19.53
C CYS A 32 -4.89 3.06 -18.07
N GLY A 33 -4.67 3.96 -17.11
CA GLY A 33 -4.78 3.64 -15.68
C GLY A 33 -3.84 2.48 -15.31
N TYR A 34 -4.34 1.55 -14.52
CA TYR A 34 -3.60 0.35 -14.10
C TYR A 34 -3.60 -0.79 -15.16
N GLY A 35 -4.29 -0.60 -16.28
CA GLY A 35 -4.40 -1.58 -17.35
C GLY A 35 -5.71 -2.38 -17.31
N VAL A 36 -5.67 -3.60 -17.85
CA VAL A 36 -6.83 -4.49 -17.93
C VAL A 36 -6.84 -5.43 -16.73
N PRO A 37 -7.94 -5.48 -15.94
CA PRO A 37 -8.10 -6.45 -14.87
C PRO A 37 -8.06 -7.89 -15.41
N ASP A 38 -7.41 -8.78 -14.68
CA ASP A 38 -7.39 -10.21 -14.93
C ASP A 38 -8.26 -10.89 -13.86
N GLU A 39 -9.40 -11.46 -14.29
CA GLU A 39 -10.36 -12.11 -13.41
C GLU A 39 -9.74 -13.29 -12.67
N HIS A 40 -8.97 -14.12 -13.38
CA HIS A 40 -8.33 -15.29 -12.80
C HIS A 40 -7.30 -14.90 -11.74
N ALA A 41 -6.44 -13.94 -12.04
CA ALA A 41 -5.45 -13.42 -11.09
C ALA A 41 -6.08 -12.66 -9.91
N ALA A 42 -7.33 -12.14 -10.07
CA ALA A 42 -8.05 -11.49 -8.98
C ALA A 42 -8.64 -12.48 -7.97
N ILE A 43 -8.99 -13.68 -8.40
CA ILE A 43 -9.73 -14.67 -7.60
C ILE A 43 -8.80 -15.75 -7.05
N TYR A 44 -7.79 -16.14 -7.80
CA TYR A 44 -6.93 -17.27 -7.49
C TYR A 44 -5.47 -16.84 -7.32
N SER A 45 -4.88 -17.26 -6.22
CA SER A 45 -3.42 -17.40 -6.17
C SER A 45 -3.00 -18.60 -7.02
N ASN A 46 -1.77 -18.60 -7.51
CA ASN A 46 -1.21 -19.72 -8.27
C ASN A 46 0.21 -20.01 -7.78
N GLU A 47 0.82 -21.08 -8.26
CA GLU A 47 2.16 -21.51 -7.84
C GLU A 47 3.20 -20.40 -7.89
N LYS A 48 3.02 -19.40 -8.76
CA LYS A 48 3.96 -18.28 -8.96
C LYS A 48 3.51 -16.95 -8.35
N CYS A 49 2.34 -16.92 -7.73
CA CYS A 49 1.78 -15.70 -7.15
C CYS A 49 1.02 -16.02 -5.86
N ALA A 50 1.50 -15.51 -4.76
CA ALA A 50 0.81 -15.59 -3.47
C ALA A 50 0.31 -14.20 -3.07
N THR A 51 -0.97 -14.12 -2.69
CA THR A 51 -1.65 -12.87 -2.36
C THR A 51 -2.17 -12.88 -0.92
N TYR A 52 -1.89 -11.81 -0.20
CA TYR A 52 -2.38 -11.52 1.14
C TYR A 52 -3.38 -10.39 1.11
N ILE A 53 -4.45 -10.50 1.90
CA ILE A 53 -5.48 -9.46 2.04
C ILE A 53 -5.63 -9.12 3.51
N PHE A 54 -5.43 -7.86 3.85
CA PHE A 54 -5.64 -7.30 5.18
C PHE A 54 -6.79 -6.31 5.13
N GLU A 55 -7.80 -6.48 5.98
CA GLU A 55 -8.91 -5.54 6.14
C GLU A 55 -8.86 -4.95 7.55
N ASN A 56 -8.92 -3.63 7.63
CA ASN A 56 -8.89 -2.91 8.90
C ASN A 56 -9.56 -1.53 8.77
N GLN A 57 -9.63 -0.80 9.88
CA GLN A 57 -10.13 0.57 9.95
C GLN A 57 -9.09 1.44 10.64
N LEU A 58 -8.76 2.59 10.07
CA LEU A 58 -7.80 3.54 10.61
C LEU A 58 -8.50 4.84 10.98
N GLU A 59 -8.19 5.35 12.18
CA GLU A 59 -8.60 6.69 12.62
C GLU A 59 -7.54 7.70 12.16
N PRO A 60 -7.78 8.46 11.07
CA PRO A 60 -6.75 9.28 10.45
C PRO A 60 -6.35 10.49 11.28
N TYR A 61 -7.21 10.94 12.20
CA TYR A 61 -6.96 12.12 13.03
C TYR A 61 -7.42 11.90 14.46
N THR A 62 -6.67 12.47 15.39
CA THR A 62 -7.00 12.56 16.81
C THR A 62 -6.97 14.00 17.27
N GLN A 63 -7.69 14.33 18.35
CA GLN A 63 -7.70 15.67 18.90
C GLN A 63 -6.39 15.94 19.62
N GLY A 64 -5.70 17.01 19.24
CA GLY A 64 -4.53 17.56 19.93
C GLY A 64 -4.85 18.88 20.62
N ASP A 65 -3.86 19.48 21.28
CA ASP A 65 -4.03 20.71 22.07
C ASP A 65 -4.42 21.95 21.24
N SER A 66 -3.93 22.02 19.99
CA SER A 66 -4.15 23.18 19.08
C SER A 66 -4.96 22.80 17.84
N GLY A 67 -5.63 21.67 17.81
CA GLY A 67 -6.38 21.17 16.68
C GLY A 67 -6.11 19.69 16.40
N ASN A 68 -6.67 19.15 15.32
CA ASN A 68 -6.47 17.75 15.02
C ASN A 68 -5.06 17.46 14.51
N ILE A 69 -4.46 16.45 15.11
CA ILE A 69 -3.18 15.88 14.68
C ILE A 69 -3.44 14.58 13.90
N TYR A 70 -2.43 14.07 13.19
CA TYR A 70 -2.52 12.76 12.55
C TYR A 70 -2.67 11.66 13.60
N GLY A 71 -3.54 10.69 13.31
CA GLY A 71 -3.78 9.53 14.15
C GLY A 71 -2.67 8.48 14.00
N LYS A 72 -2.91 7.35 14.65
CA LYS A 72 -1.96 6.23 14.66
C LYS A 72 -1.83 5.60 13.27
N MET A 73 -0.65 5.06 12.97
CA MET A 73 -0.36 4.27 11.79
C MET A 73 -0.57 2.79 12.09
N HIS A 74 -0.92 2.00 11.06
CA HIS A 74 -1.00 0.56 11.17
C HIS A 74 0.23 -0.09 10.55
N TYR A 75 0.98 -0.84 11.35
CA TYR A 75 2.13 -1.62 10.91
C TYR A 75 1.74 -3.09 10.77
N TYR A 76 2.18 -3.72 9.69
CA TYR A 76 1.97 -5.13 9.42
C TYR A 76 3.30 -5.81 9.21
N ASN A 77 3.50 -6.92 9.94
CA ASN A 77 4.56 -7.85 9.64
C ASN A 77 4.08 -8.75 8.50
N LEU A 78 4.76 -8.70 7.38
CA LEU A 78 4.43 -9.53 6.24
C LEU A 78 4.93 -10.96 6.50
N PRO A 79 4.07 -11.98 6.37
CA PRO A 79 4.45 -13.36 6.66
C PRO A 79 5.25 -13.97 5.49
N TRP A 80 6.41 -13.36 5.20
CA TRP A 80 7.28 -13.84 4.14
C TRP A 80 7.85 -15.23 4.46
N PRO A 81 7.95 -16.12 3.48
CA PRO A 81 8.71 -17.36 3.58
C PRO A 81 10.21 -17.02 3.45
N LYS A 82 10.80 -16.45 4.52
CA LYS A 82 12.17 -15.90 4.49
C LYS A 82 13.21 -16.91 4.00
N GLU A 83 13.20 -18.12 4.55
CA GLU A 83 14.15 -19.17 4.17
C GLU A 83 14.10 -19.47 2.66
N GLN A 84 12.88 -19.59 2.09
CA GLN A 84 12.72 -19.84 0.66
C GLN A 84 13.13 -18.64 -0.20
N LEU A 85 12.86 -17.41 0.25
CA LEU A 85 13.31 -16.21 -0.46
C LEU A 85 14.84 -16.06 -0.42
N GLU A 86 15.47 -16.41 0.70
CA GLU A 86 16.92 -16.42 0.84
C GLU A 86 17.55 -17.51 -0.05
N ASP A 87 16.96 -18.70 -0.11
CA ASP A 87 17.39 -19.80 -0.99
C ASP A 87 17.28 -19.43 -2.48
N MET A 88 16.30 -18.61 -2.87
CA MET A 88 16.15 -18.09 -4.22
C MET A 88 17.22 -17.03 -4.57
N GLY A 89 17.83 -16.39 -3.58
CA GLY A 89 18.97 -15.49 -3.70
C GLY A 89 18.73 -14.35 -4.70
N ASP A 90 19.46 -14.37 -5.81
CA ASP A 90 19.42 -13.33 -6.85
C ASP A 90 18.26 -13.48 -7.85
N GLU A 91 17.33 -14.41 -7.63
CA GLU A 91 16.15 -14.52 -8.50
C GLU A 91 15.28 -13.26 -8.39
N TYR A 92 14.87 -12.72 -9.55
CA TYR A 92 14.01 -11.54 -9.56
C TYR A 92 12.56 -11.89 -9.22
N VAL A 93 12.05 -11.19 -8.22
CA VAL A 93 10.67 -11.26 -7.76
C VAL A 93 10.01 -9.89 -7.87
N ARG A 94 8.68 -9.87 -7.93
CA ARG A 94 7.90 -8.63 -7.87
C ARG A 94 7.01 -8.66 -6.66
N ILE A 95 7.10 -7.64 -5.83
CA ILE A 95 6.09 -7.34 -4.82
C ILE A 95 5.14 -6.28 -5.36
N ARG A 96 3.84 -6.55 -5.34
CA ARG A 96 2.79 -5.60 -5.66
C ARG A 96 1.96 -5.30 -4.43
N ILE A 97 1.65 -4.03 -4.23
CA ILE A 97 0.86 -3.55 -3.10
C ILE A 97 -0.29 -2.71 -3.63
N THR A 98 -1.50 -2.97 -3.12
CA THR A 98 -2.69 -2.21 -3.46
C THR A 98 -3.45 -1.85 -2.20
N LEU A 99 -3.67 -0.56 -1.97
CA LEU A 99 -4.49 -0.02 -0.89
C LEU A 99 -5.80 0.51 -1.46
N SER A 100 -6.93 0.01 -0.95
CA SER A 100 -8.27 0.41 -1.35
C SER A 100 -9.06 0.90 -0.15
N TYR A 101 -9.61 2.12 -0.21
CA TYR A 101 -10.40 2.73 0.87
C TYR A 101 -11.45 3.68 0.30
N TYR A 102 -12.47 4.02 1.08
CA TYR A 102 -13.46 5.02 0.72
C TYR A 102 -13.29 6.28 1.55
N VAL A 103 -13.65 7.41 0.95
CA VAL A 103 -13.65 8.73 1.61
C VAL A 103 -15.04 9.34 1.56
N LYS A 104 -15.35 10.16 2.56
CA LYS A 104 -16.55 10.99 2.53
C LYS A 104 -16.23 12.29 1.78
N PRO A 105 -17.01 12.66 0.74
CA PRO A 105 -16.81 13.94 0.07
C PRO A 105 -17.12 15.09 1.03
N SER A 106 -16.45 16.23 0.84
CA SER A 106 -16.73 17.43 1.63
C SER A 106 -18.16 17.91 1.38
N PRO A 107 -18.96 18.13 2.43
CA PRO A 107 -20.36 18.61 2.29
C PRO A 107 -20.47 20.08 1.92
N GLY A 108 -19.37 20.83 1.94
CA GLY A 108 -19.35 22.26 1.59
C GLY A 108 -18.87 22.50 0.18
N TYR A 109 -19.50 23.43 -0.54
CA TYR A 109 -19.05 23.86 -1.85
C TYR A 109 -17.64 24.44 -1.73
N ALA A 110 -16.73 23.88 -2.45
CA ALA A 110 -15.30 24.19 -2.37
C ALA A 110 -15.03 25.66 -2.74
N GLY A 111 -14.61 26.44 -1.80
CA GLY A 111 -13.85 27.64 -2.12
C GLY A 111 -12.58 27.24 -2.87
N ARG A 112 -12.18 28.02 -3.87
CA ARG A 112 -11.12 27.73 -4.85
C ARG A 112 -9.69 27.55 -4.28
N THR A 113 -9.50 27.63 -2.98
CA THR A 113 -8.19 27.80 -2.35
C THR A 113 -7.58 26.55 -1.71
N HIS A 114 -8.27 25.42 -1.59
CA HIS A 114 -7.72 24.27 -0.88
C HIS A 114 -7.73 22.97 -1.70
N LYS A 115 -6.56 22.53 -2.05
CA LYS A 115 -6.21 21.32 -2.83
C LYS A 115 -6.74 20.00 -2.21
N TYR A 116 -7.09 19.98 -0.93
CA TYR A 116 -7.43 18.77 -0.15
C TYR A 116 -8.90 18.71 0.29
N ARG A 117 -9.78 19.47 -0.32
CA ARG A 117 -11.19 19.61 0.16
C ARG A 117 -12.13 18.47 -0.22
N TYR A 118 -11.79 17.63 -1.19
CA TYR A 118 -12.68 16.55 -1.59
C TYR A 118 -12.65 15.38 -0.60
N PRO A 119 -11.51 14.74 -0.28
CA PRO A 119 -11.50 13.60 0.59
C PRO A 119 -11.59 14.00 2.07
N SER A 120 -12.37 13.23 2.84
CA SER A 120 -12.41 13.37 4.31
C SER A 120 -11.05 13.15 4.94
N ALA A 121 -10.35 12.12 4.47
CA ALA A 121 -8.98 11.78 4.80
C ALA A 121 -8.35 11.07 3.60
N THR A 122 -7.03 11.05 3.54
CA THR A 122 -6.30 10.17 2.63
C THR A 122 -5.54 9.13 3.43
N LEU A 123 -5.37 7.93 2.86
CA LEU A 123 -4.51 6.89 3.39
C LEU A 123 -3.40 6.62 2.38
N HIS A 124 -2.24 6.30 2.89
CA HIS A 124 -1.07 5.96 2.09
C HIS A 124 -0.42 4.71 2.65
N PHE A 125 0.42 4.06 1.86
CA PHE A 125 1.22 2.94 2.32
C PHE A 125 2.70 3.14 1.97
N ASP A 126 3.55 2.47 2.75
CA ASP A 126 4.97 2.37 2.47
C ASP A 126 5.52 1.03 2.94
N LEU A 127 6.62 0.60 2.34
CA LEU A 127 7.27 -0.66 2.59
C LEU A 127 8.68 -0.40 3.13
N LYS A 128 9.11 -1.16 4.12
CA LYS A 128 10.49 -1.18 4.61
C LYS A 128 11.46 -1.46 3.45
N THR A 129 12.61 -0.82 3.42
CA THR A 129 13.66 -1.16 2.45
C THR A 129 14.47 -2.36 2.95
N ALA A 130 15.20 -3.02 2.05
CA ALA A 130 16.05 -4.15 2.44
C ALA A 130 17.21 -3.75 3.36
N THR A 131 17.67 -2.50 3.28
CA THR A 131 18.85 -2.00 3.98
C THR A 131 18.57 -1.27 5.28
N GLU A 132 17.32 -0.89 5.54
CA GLU A 132 16.96 -0.19 6.79
C GLU A 132 16.57 -1.17 7.90
N THR A 133 16.88 -0.81 9.12
CA THR A 133 16.37 -1.48 10.32
C THR A 133 14.90 -1.12 10.57
N GLU A 134 14.23 -1.86 11.44
CA GLU A 134 12.86 -1.53 11.85
C GLU A 134 12.76 -0.15 12.48
N GLU A 135 13.72 0.20 13.35
CA GLU A 135 13.76 1.50 14.02
C GLU A 135 13.95 2.65 13.03
N GLU A 136 14.82 2.48 12.04
CA GLU A 136 15.02 3.46 10.98
C GLU A 136 13.76 3.65 10.12
N PHE A 137 13.05 2.56 9.80
CA PHE A 137 11.79 2.61 9.09
C PHE A 137 10.73 3.38 9.87
N LEU A 138 10.55 3.09 11.17
CA LEU A 138 9.63 3.80 12.05
C LEU A 138 10.01 5.27 12.18
N CYS A 139 11.29 5.58 12.41
CA CYS A 139 11.79 6.95 12.47
C CYS A 139 11.56 7.71 11.17
N ARG A 140 11.77 7.07 10.01
CA ARG A 140 11.52 7.66 8.70
C ARG A 140 10.06 8.03 8.51
N ARG A 141 9.14 7.19 8.98
CA ARG A 141 7.70 7.47 8.89
C ARG A 141 7.26 8.58 9.84
N ASN A 142 7.75 8.59 11.07
CA ASN A 142 7.41 9.61 12.07
C ASN A 142 7.97 11.01 11.72
N LYS A 143 9.14 11.09 11.08
CA LYS A 143 9.75 12.35 10.64
C LYS A 143 9.09 12.99 9.42
N GLN A 144 8.46 12.21 8.56
CA GLN A 144 7.91 12.70 7.28
C GLN A 144 6.64 13.57 7.40
N GLU A 145 6.12 13.80 8.59
CA GLU A 145 5.07 14.81 8.79
C GLU A 145 5.52 16.25 8.49
N GLY A 146 6.83 16.52 8.37
CA GLY A 146 7.39 17.85 8.14
C GLY A 146 8.47 17.97 7.07
N GLU A 147 9.09 16.91 6.61
CA GLU A 147 10.24 16.95 5.70
C GLU A 147 10.00 16.15 4.41
N LYS A 148 10.52 16.67 3.29
CA LYS A 148 10.44 16.02 1.98
C LYS A 148 11.16 14.66 2.02
N THR A 149 10.48 13.62 1.53
CA THR A 149 11.01 12.26 1.31
C THR A 149 12.40 12.31 0.70
N THR A 150 13.35 11.60 1.28
CA THR A 150 14.67 11.42 0.69
C THR A 150 14.54 10.77 -0.69
N GLN A 151 15.21 11.33 -1.68
CA GLN A 151 15.09 11.00 -3.11
C GLN A 151 15.29 9.50 -3.45
N ASN A 152 15.97 8.74 -2.60
CA ASN A 152 16.29 7.32 -2.84
C ASN A 152 15.07 6.37 -2.77
N ASP A 153 14.04 6.72 -2.00
CA ASP A 153 12.87 5.86 -1.83
C ASP A 153 11.86 6.00 -3.00
N ALA A 154 11.85 7.15 -3.66
CA ALA A 154 10.94 7.42 -4.78
C ALA A 154 11.28 6.64 -6.06
N THR A 155 12.50 6.13 -6.20
CA THR A 155 12.99 5.48 -7.44
C THR A 155 12.67 4.00 -7.52
N ARG A 156 12.46 3.32 -6.40
CA ARG A 156 12.16 1.86 -6.38
C ARG A 156 10.75 1.53 -6.87
N TRP A 157 9.81 2.46 -6.73
CA TRP A 157 8.41 2.29 -7.12
C TRP A 157 8.19 2.57 -8.61
N ASN A 158 7.44 1.72 -9.29
CA ASN A 158 7.18 1.84 -10.73
C ASN A 158 6.23 2.98 -11.08
N VAL A 159 5.11 3.12 -10.36
CA VAL A 159 4.12 4.19 -10.57
C VAL A 159 4.56 5.50 -9.93
N LYS A 160 5.34 5.39 -8.86
CA LYS A 160 5.81 6.48 -7.99
C LYS A 160 4.71 7.15 -7.15
N GLN A 161 5.10 7.65 -6.00
CA GLN A 161 4.24 8.21 -4.97
C GLN A 161 3.26 9.27 -5.50
N GLN A 162 3.73 10.24 -6.27
CA GLN A 162 2.91 11.37 -6.74
C GLN A 162 1.71 10.96 -7.60
N LYS A 163 1.81 9.86 -8.34
CA LYS A 163 0.71 9.34 -9.17
C LYS A 163 -0.16 8.37 -8.40
N ARG A 164 0.46 7.49 -7.62
CA ARG A 164 -0.20 6.49 -6.79
C ARG A 164 -1.20 7.13 -5.81
N GLU A 165 -0.80 8.22 -5.16
CA GLU A 165 -1.56 8.88 -4.09
C GLU A 165 -2.72 9.78 -4.57
N ARG A 166 -3.01 9.80 -5.87
CA ARG A 166 -4.10 10.64 -6.41
C ARG A 166 -5.50 10.09 -6.21
N GLY A 167 -5.63 8.80 -5.91
CA GLY A 167 -6.90 8.11 -5.81
C GLY A 167 -7.11 7.39 -4.48
N THR A 168 -8.30 6.85 -4.30
CA THR A 168 -8.68 6.00 -3.17
C THR A 168 -8.47 4.51 -3.45
N VAL A 169 -7.91 4.17 -4.61
CA VAL A 169 -7.23 2.91 -4.89
C VAL A 169 -5.83 3.25 -5.36
N GLN A 170 -4.87 2.84 -4.59
CA GLN A 170 -3.45 3.09 -4.83
C GLN A 170 -2.79 1.75 -5.09
N SER A 171 -2.16 1.57 -6.24
CA SER A 171 -1.43 0.34 -6.56
C SER A 171 -0.07 0.67 -7.11
N ASP A 172 0.94 -0.04 -6.63
CA ASP A 172 2.31 0.08 -7.12
C ASP A 172 3.06 -1.24 -6.92
N TRP A 173 4.21 -1.39 -7.55
CA TRP A 173 5.05 -2.56 -7.41
C TRP A 173 6.52 -2.23 -7.45
N ILE A 174 7.30 -3.12 -6.86
CA ILE A 174 8.76 -3.10 -6.85
C ILE A 174 9.24 -4.42 -7.46
N GLU A 175 10.29 -4.35 -8.26
CA GLU A 175 11.05 -5.50 -8.73
C GLU A 175 12.40 -5.51 -8.02
N CYS A 176 12.71 -6.60 -7.35
CA CYS A 176 13.94 -6.75 -6.55
C CYS A 176 14.41 -8.20 -6.57
N THR A 177 15.53 -8.48 -5.95
CA THR A 177 15.97 -9.86 -5.71
C THR A 177 15.13 -10.51 -4.60
N ALA A 178 15.05 -11.83 -4.60
CA ALA A 178 14.32 -12.56 -3.56
C ALA A 178 14.97 -12.34 -2.18
N ALA A 179 16.30 -12.28 -2.13
CA ALA A 179 17.05 -11.96 -0.90
C ALA A 179 16.70 -10.56 -0.35
N ASP A 180 16.62 -9.54 -1.22
CA ASP A 180 16.20 -8.21 -0.79
C ASP A 180 14.74 -8.22 -0.27
N LEU A 181 13.85 -8.97 -0.93
CA LEU A 181 12.45 -9.07 -0.52
C LEU A 181 12.31 -9.73 0.86
N ALA A 182 13.15 -10.71 1.20
CA ALA A 182 13.15 -11.35 2.52
C ALA A 182 13.33 -10.35 3.66
N GLU A 183 14.11 -9.29 3.43
CA GLU A 183 14.35 -8.21 4.37
C GLU A 183 13.25 -7.12 4.38
N MET A 184 12.44 -7.03 3.32
CA MET A 184 11.33 -6.06 3.20
C MET A 184 10.06 -6.60 3.88
N ASP A 185 10.14 -6.98 5.12
CA ASP A 185 9.12 -7.73 5.85
C ASP A 185 8.06 -6.87 6.57
N LYS A 186 8.12 -5.54 6.44
CA LYS A 186 7.19 -4.63 7.13
C LYS A 186 6.56 -3.61 6.20
N ILE A 187 5.26 -3.46 6.33
CA ILE A 187 4.47 -2.47 5.61
C ILE A 187 3.70 -1.60 6.60
N VAL A 188 3.56 -0.33 6.29
CA VAL A 188 2.78 0.62 7.07
C VAL A 188 1.66 1.21 6.24
N VAL A 189 0.48 1.39 6.86
CA VAL A 189 -0.62 2.21 6.35
C VAL A 189 -0.75 3.42 7.28
N PHE A 190 -0.71 4.61 6.71
CA PHE A 190 -0.67 5.85 7.47
C PHE A 190 -1.61 6.92 6.89
N PRO A 191 -2.11 7.86 7.73
CA PRO A 191 -3.01 8.89 7.28
C PRO A 191 -2.27 10.01 6.55
N GLY A 192 -2.96 10.64 5.60
CA GLY A 192 -2.55 11.85 4.93
C GLY A 192 -3.59 12.96 5.08
N PRO A 193 -3.46 14.09 4.37
CA PRO A 193 -4.32 15.25 4.53
C PRO A 193 -5.75 14.98 4.06
N GLY A 194 -6.71 15.63 4.73
CA GLY A 194 -8.12 15.62 4.37
C GLY A 194 -8.90 16.70 5.14
N TRP A 195 -10.16 16.97 4.73
CA TRP A 195 -10.93 18.04 5.34
C TRP A 195 -11.35 17.75 6.79
N TRP A 196 -11.33 16.50 7.24
CA TRP A 196 -11.56 16.16 8.64
C TRP A 196 -10.49 16.71 9.57
N LYS A 197 -9.28 16.93 9.10
CA LYS A 197 -8.20 17.53 9.90
C LYS A 197 -8.53 18.95 10.36
N GLU A 198 -9.36 19.68 9.59
CA GLU A 198 -9.71 21.08 9.84
C GLU A 198 -11.02 21.25 10.64
N ARG A 199 -11.72 20.17 10.97
CA ARG A 199 -13.03 20.20 11.65
C ARG A 199 -12.93 19.60 13.06
N LYS A 200 -13.86 20.05 13.94
CA LYS A 200 -14.07 19.38 15.21
C LYS A 200 -14.53 17.94 14.97
N LEU A 201 -13.86 16.99 15.63
CA LEU A 201 -14.14 15.56 15.54
C LEU A 201 -15.21 15.10 16.55
N ASP A 202 -15.93 16.03 17.20
CA ASP A 202 -16.90 15.73 18.23
C ASP A 202 -17.98 14.75 17.73
N ASN A 203 -18.03 13.56 18.31
CA ASN A 203 -19.05 12.53 18.12
C ASN A 203 -19.28 12.00 16.68
N VAL A 204 -18.31 12.14 15.79
CA VAL A 204 -18.41 11.60 14.42
C VAL A 204 -17.47 10.41 14.32
N ASP A 205 -18.00 9.27 13.83
CA ASP A 205 -17.16 8.16 13.37
C ASP A 205 -16.25 8.66 12.24
N ASN A 206 -14.98 8.86 12.58
CA ASN A 206 -13.91 9.32 11.68
C ASN A 206 -13.02 8.16 11.23
N SER A 207 -13.42 6.94 11.47
CA SER A 207 -12.70 5.76 10.98
C SER A 207 -12.82 5.63 9.47
N VAL A 208 -11.72 5.22 8.84
CA VAL A 208 -11.63 4.94 7.40
C VAL A 208 -11.35 3.46 7.24
N PRO A 209 -12.34 2.67 6.80
CA PRO A 209 -12.11 1.28 6.49
C PRO A 209 -11.26 1.16 5.23
N TYR A 210 -10.32 0.21 5.22
CA TYR A 210 -9.46 -0.05 4.09
C TYR A 210 -9.21 -1.54 3.89
N SER A 211 -8.79 -1.89 2.68
CA SER A 211 -8.22 -3.18 2.32
C SER A 211 -6.83 -2.96 1.74
N LEU A 212 -5.86 -3.64 2.31
CA LEU A 212 -4.48 -3.70 1.85
C LEU A 212 -4.24 -5.08 1.23
N ILE A 213 -3.85 -5.11 -0.02
CA ILE A 213 -3.58 -6.32 -0.78
C ILE A 213 -2.11 -6.34 -1.15
N VAL A 214 -1.43 -7.42 -0.83
CA VAL A 214 0.00 -7.59 -1.09
C VAL A 214 0.23 -8.91 -1.79
N SER A 215 0.93 -8.93 -2.92
CA SER A 215 1.30 -10.17 -3.60
C SER A 215 2.79 -10.24 -3.88
N ILE A 216 3.31 -11.46 -3.84
CA ILE A 216 4.63 -11.82 -4.37
C ILE A 216 4.40 -12.57 -5.67
N GLU A 217 5.06 -12.12 -6.73
CA GLU A 217 5.04 -12.75 -8.05
C GLU A 217 6.47 -13.23 -8.39
N THR A 218 6.60 -14.50 -8.78
CA THR A 218 7.87 -15.09 -9.23
C THR A 218 7.72 -15.63 -10.65
N LYS A 219 8.84 -15.85 -11.34
CA LYS A 219 8.83 -16.41 -12.71
C LYS A 219 9.07 -17.91 -12.74
N LYS A 220 9.83 -18.43 -11.78
CA LYS A 220 10.39 -19.79 -11.86
C LYS A 220 9.95 -20.71 -10.73
N THR A 221 9.82 -20.20 -9.52
CA THR A 221 9.67 -21.00 -8.31
C THR A 221 8.24 -21.05 -7.85
N ASP A 222 7.82 -22.20 -7.32
CA ASP A 222 6.56 -22.36 -6.60
C ASP A 222 6.67 -21.67 -5.24
N ILE A 223 6.16 -20.43 -5.17
CA ILE A 223 6.16 -19.66 -3.94
C ILE A 223 4.88 -19.85 -3.13
N TYR A 224 3.80 -20.33 -3.76
CA TYR A 224 2.51 -20.45 -3.08
C TYR A 224 2.56 -21.41 -1.90
N ASN A 225 3.13 -22.60 -2.10
CA ASN A 225 3.24 -23.59 -1.04
C ASN A 225 4.14 -23.12 0.11
N ALA A 226 5.21 -22.37 -0.20
CA ALA A 226 6.08 -21.79 0.80
C ALA A 226 5.36 -20.73 1.65
N VAL A 227 4.56 -19.88 1.00
CA VAL A 227 3.74 -18.86 1.65
C VAL A 227 2.64 -19.50 2.51
N GLU A 228 1.93 -20.51 1.99
CA GLU A 228 0.89 -21.23 2.73
C GLU A 228 1.47 -21.86 3.99
N THR A 229 2.63 -22.46 3.90
CA THR A 229 3.35 -23.03 5.05
C THR A 229 3.75 -21.95 6.06
N ALA A 230 4.26 -20.80 5.59
CA ALA A 230 4.63 -19.69 6.45
C ALA A 230 3.43 -19.10 7.19
N ILE A 231 2.27 -18.98 6.53
CA ILE A 231 1.02 -18.54 7.15
C ILE A 231 0.54 -19.54 8.19
N SER A 232 0.53 -20.81 7.87
CA SER A 232 0.06 -21.90 8.76
C SER A 232 0.92 -22.00 10.03
N ASN A 233 2.21 -21.72 9.92
CA ASN A 233 3.15 -21.69 11.05
C ASN A 233 3.03 -20.41 11.89
N ARG A 234 2.46 -19.34 11.34
CA ARG A 234 2.24 -18.06 12.01
C ARG A 234 0.74 -17.82 12.21
N ILE A 235 0.04 -18.71 12.93
CA ILE A 235 -1.31 -18.42 13.43
C ILE A 235 -1.19 -17.26 14.43
N GLY A 236 -1.08 -16.08 13.92
CA GLY A 236 -1.08 -14.81 14.64
C GLY A 236 -1.83 -13.81 13.80
N VAL A 237 -2.95 -13.35 14.31
CA VAL A 237 -3.63 -12.13 13.91
C VAL A 237 -2.58 -11.05 13.61
N PRO A 238 -2.67 -10.30 12.50
CA PRO A 238 -1.77 -9.19 12.26
C PRO A 238 -1.78 -8.28 13.50
N ILE A 239 -0.66 -8.26 14.22
CA ILE A 239 -0.51 -7.38 15.38
C ILE A 239 -0.31 -5.99 14.81
N ALA A 240 -1.37 -5.19 14.80
CA ALA A 240 -1.24 -3.76 14.65
C ALA A 240 -0.49 -3.26 15.90
N GLN A 241 0.79 -3.00 15.79
CA GLN A 241 1.49 -2.30 16.85
C GLN A 241 1.06 -0.84 16.79
N GLU A 242 0.28 -0.45 17.79
CA GLU A 242 -0.02 0.95 18.04
C GLU A 242 1.26 1.62 18.56
N VAL A 243 1.77 2.60 17.84
CA VAL A 243 2.84 3.50 18.29
C VAL A 243 2.24 4.81 18.75
#